data_6d61cf01317be5707d12fd355fb3299b
#
_entry.id   6d61cf01317be5707d12fd355fb3299b
#
_cell.length_a   1.000
_cell.length_b   1.000
_cell.length_c   1.000
_cell.angle_alpha   90.00
_cell.angle_beta   90.00
_cell.angle_gamma   90.00
#
_symmetry.space_group_name_H-M   'P 1'
#
loop_
_entity.id
_entity.type
_entity.pdbx_description
1 polymer ?
#
loop_
_entity_poly.entity_id
_entity_poly.type
_entity_poly.pdbx_seq_one_letter_code
_entity_poly.pdbx_strand_id
1 'polypeptide(L)'
;RAAAGMATPTLEAARRGLPNTLYGVSLLHEGQVIGMGRVIGDGGSFFIVVDIAVLPAHQGRGLGRRIMAALDDWLRANAPPSAVVSLVADGDAKHLYAKYGFVETTPHSVNMEYQVE
;
A
#
# COMPACT_ATOMS: atom_id res chain seq x y z
N ARG A 1 -1.86 -11.55 -2.79
CA ARG A 1 -2.13 -10.50 -3.78
C ARG A 1 -3.01 -10.98 -4.93
N ALA A 2 -2.67 -12.12 -5.53
CA ALA A 2 -3.49 -12.68 -6.60
C ALA A 2 -4.93 -12.93 -6.12
N ALA A 3 -5.08 -13.45 -4.92
CA ALA A 3 -6.39 -13.74 -4.33
C ALA A 3 -7.19 -12.46 -4.05
N ALA A 4 -6.55 -11.31 -3.95
CA ALA A 4 -7.21 -10.01 -3.78
C ALA A 4 -7.50 -9.31 -5.10
N GLY A 5 -7.21 -9.95 -6.24
CA GLY A 5 -7.47 -9.40 -7.56
C GLY A 5 -6.39 -8.45 -8.09
N MET A 6 -5.24 -8.42 -7.45
CA MET A 6 -4.12 -7.55 -7.85
C MET A 6 -3.13 -8.31 -8.73
N ALA A 7 -2.39 -7.57 -9.57
CA ALA A 7 -1.31 -8.15 -10.36
C ALA A 7 -0.26 -8.75 -9.43
N THR A 8 0.24 -9.94 -9.81
CA THR A 8 1.20 -10.68 -8.99
C THR A 8 2.59 -10.59 -9.64
N PRO A 9 3.60 -10.08 -8.92
CA PRO A 9 4.97 -10.11 -9.41
C PRO A 9 5.50 -11.54 -9.47
N THR A 10 6.56 -11.75 -10.24
CA THR A 10 7.25 -13.04 -10.24
C THR A 10 7.89 -13.28 -8.88
N LEU A 11 8.21 -14.55 -8.59
CA LEU A 11 8.90 -14.91 -7.37
C LEU A 11 10.24 -14.19 -7.24
N GLU A 12 10.98 -14.06 -8.36
CA GLU A 12 12.25 -13.33 -8.35
C GLU A 12 12.06 -11.86 -7.99
N ALA A 13 11.07 -11.20 -8.58
CA ALA A 13 10.80 -9.80 -8.28
C ALA A 13 10.42 -9.62 -6.80
N ALA A 14 9.61 -10.53 -6.26
CA ALA A 14 9.23 -10.49 -4.85
C ALA A 14 10.45 -10.70 -3.93
N ARG A 15 11.35 -11.63 -4.29
CA ARG A 15 12.57 -11.87 -3.51
C ARG A 15 13.47 -10.66 -3.44
N ARG A 16 13.55 -9.88 -4.51
CA ARG A 16 14.35 -8.66 -4.55
C ARG A 16 13.67 -7.49 -3.87
N GLY A 17 12.36 -7.38 -4.02
CA GLY A 17 11.61 -6.22 -3.57
C GLY A 17 11.24 -6.25 -2.09
N LEU A 18 10.73 -7.37 -1.59
CA LEU A 18 10.22 -7.43 -0.21
C LEU A 18 11.25 -7.07 0.86
N PRO A 19 12.53 -7.47 0.76
CA PRO A 19 13.53 -7.05 1.75
C PRO A 19 13.79 -5.56 1.81
N ASN A 20 13.38 -4.79 0.80
CA ASN A 20 13.52 -3.34 0.76
C ASN A 20 12.29 -2.61 1.30
N THR A 21 11.36 -3.32 1.91
CA THR A 21 10.20 -2.73 2.56
C THR A 21 10.67 -1.90 3.75
N LEU A 22 10.23 -0.64 3.82
CA LEU A 22 10.55 0.23 4.94
C LEU A 22 9.70 -0.12 6.16
N TYR A 23 8.43 -0.40 5.94
CA TYR A 23 7.50 -0.81 6.98
C TYR A 23 6.39 -1.64 6.36
N GLY A 24 6.04 -2.73 7.00
CA GLY A 24 4.97 -3.59 6.53
C GLY A 24 4.10 -4.07 7.66
N VAL A 25 2.83 -4.35 7.34
CA VAL A 25 1.89 -4.95 8.28
C VAL A 25 1.23 -6.16 7.65
N SER A 26 0.91 -7.12 8.49
CA SER A 26 0.12 -8.28 8.12
C SER A 26 -0.97 -8.47 9.15
N LEU A 27 -2.16 -8.81 8.69
CA LEU A 27 -3.27 -9.17 9.56
C LEU A 27 -3.40 -10.69 9.56
N LEU A 28 -3.45 -11.27 10.75
CA LEU A 28 -3.57 -12.70 10.93
C LEU A 28 -4.95 -13.06 11.46
N HIS A 29 -5.50 -14.15 10.96
CA HIS A 29 -6.72 -14.76 11.46
C HIS A 29 -6.50 -16.25 11.52
N GLU A 30 -6.61 -16.83 12.72
CA GLU A 30 -6.38 -18.25 12.94
C GLU A 30 -5.05 -18.73 12.33
N GLY A 31 -3.99 -17.94 12.51
CA GLY A 31 -2.65 -18.26 12.00
C GLY A 31 -2.43 -18.03 10.52
N GLN A 32 -3.43 -17.54 9.80
CA GLN A 32 -3.35 -17.28 8.37
C GLN A 32 -3.29 -15.79 8.09
N VAL A 33 -2.43 -15.38 7.14
CA VAL A 33 -2.37 -13.99 6.69
C VAL A 33 -3.60 -13.71 5.82
N ILE A 34 -4.45 -12.80 6.26
CA ILE A 34 -5.67 -12.41 5.56
C ILE A 34 -5.62 -11.00 4.98
N GLY A 35 -4.63 -10.23 5.35
CA GLY A 35 -4.45 -8.88 4.84
C GLY A 35 -3.03 -8.43 5.00
N MET A 36 -2.63 -7.47 4.17
CA MET A 36 -1.27 -6.92 4.19
C MET A 36 -1.24 -5.51 3.62
N GLY A 37 -0.14 -4.83 3.87
CA GLY A 37 0.18 -3.56 3.25
C GLY A 37 1.62 -3.20 3.60
N ARG A 38 2.25 -2.39 2.78
CA ARG A 38 3.62 -1.98 3.05
C ARG A 38 3.96 -0.61 2.48
N VAL A 39 5.02 -0.03 3.01
CA VAL A 39 5.59 1.24 2.56
C VAL A 39 6.96 0.98 1.99
N ILE A 40 7.22 1.50 0.81
CA ILE A 40 8.54 1.50 0.18
C ILE A 40 8.97 2.94 -0.09
N GLY A 41 10.22 3.16 -0.47
CA GLY A 41 10.72 4.47 -0.80
C GLY A 41 12.20 4.63 -0.47
N ASP A 42 12.67 5.89 -0.51
CA ASP A 42 14.07 6.19 -0.23
C ASP A 42 14.34 6.46 1.26
N GLY A 43 13.30 6.44 2.08
CA GLY A 43 13.42 6.69 3.51
C GLY A 43 13.50 8.16 3.90
N GLY A 44 13.43 9.07 2.95
CA GLY A 44 13.59 10.49 3.23
C GLY A 44 12.60 11.37 2.48
N SER A 45 12.71 11.42 1.16
CA SER A 45 11.94 12.36 0.33
C SER A 45 10.67 11.76 -0.25
N PHE A 46 10.70 10.49 -0.58
CA PHE A 46 9.60 9.83 -1.28
C PHE A 46 9.26 8.50 -0.64
N PHE A 47 7.97 8.34 -0.37
CA PHE A 47 7.40 7.10 0.18
C PHE A 47 6.22 6.70 -0.69
N ILE A 48 6.04 5.40 -0.89
CA ILE A 48 4.94 4.86 -1.66
C ILE A 48 4.26 3.76 -0.85
N VAL A 49 2.95 3.88 -0.68
CA VAL A 49 2.14 2.82 -0.08
C VAL A 49 1.78 1.84 -1.18
N VAL A 50 2.10 0.58 -0.97
CA VAL A 50 1.88 -0.49 -1.96
C VAL A 50 1.30 -1.73 -1.30
N ASP A 51 0.74 -2.61 -2.13
CA ASP A 51 0.32 -3.95 -1.74
C ASP A 51 -0.72 -4.00 -0.61
N ILE A 52 -1.55 -2.97 -0.49
CA ILE A 52 -2.69 -3.08 0.41
C ILE A 52 -3.68 -4.07 -0.20
N ALA A 53 -3.89 -5.18 0.50
CA ALA A 53 -4.77 -6.23 0.03
C ALA A 53 -5.40 -6.96 1.21
N VAL A 54 -6.65 -7.36 1.04
CA VAL A 54 -7.39 -8.18 2.00
C VAL A 54 -7.98 -9.33 1.21
N LEU A 55 -7.87 -10.55 1.71
CA LEU A 55 -8.43 -11.72 1.05
C LEU A 55 -9.93 -11.53 0.85
N PRO A 56 -10.49 -11.98 -0.30
CA PRO A 56 -11.91 -11.75 -0.62
C PRO A 56 -12.87 -12.19 0.48
N ALA A 57 -12.61 -13.31 1.13
CA ALA A 57 -13.47 -13.81 2.20
C ALA A 57 -13.52 -12.91 3.44
N HIS A 58 -12.56 -12.00 3.58
CA HIS A 58 -12.43 -11.12 4.74
C HIS A 58 -12.66 -9.65 4.41
N GLN A 59 -13.03 -9.32 3.18
CA GLN A 59 -13.34 -7.96 2.77
C GLN A 59 -14.67 -7.49 3.38
N GLY A 60 -14.86 -6.16 3.42
CA GLY A 60 -16.08 -5.57 3.96
C GLY A 60 -16.14 -5.51 5.48
N ARG A 61 -15.03 -5.74 6.19
CA ARG A 61 -14.97 -5.75 7.65
C ARG A 61 -14.09 -4.64 8.23
N GLY A 62 -13.71 -3.66 7.42
CA GLY A 62 -12.84 -2.56 7.87
C GLY A 62 -11.37 -2.93 7.99
N LEU A 63 -10.92 -4.05 7.45
CA LEU A 63 -9.53 -4.49 7.56
C LEU A 63 -8.59 -3.63 6.73
N GLY A 64 -9.00 -3.18 5.55
CA GLY A 64 -8.22 -2.24 4.75
C GLY A 64 -7.96 -0.94 5.50
N ARG A 65 -8.95 -0.46 6.24
CA ARG A 65 -8.81 0.72 7.10
C ARG A 65 -7.82 0.49 8.23
N ARG A 66 -7.83 -0.69 8.84
CA ARG A 66 -6.87 -1.03 9.90
C ARG A 66 -5.44 -1.06 9.35
N ILE A 67 -5.25 -1.63 8.15
CA ILE A 67 -3.95 -1.66 7.49
C ILE A 67 -3.48 -0.22 7.22
N MET A 68 -4.34 0.59 6.60
CA MET A 68 -3.98 1.97 6.26
C MET A 68 -3.67 2.80 7.52
N ALA A 69 -4.43 2.61 8.58
CA ALA A 69 -4.19 3.30 9.84
C ALA A 69 -2.79 3.00 10.39
N ALA A 70 -2.38 1.73 10.36
CA ALA A 70 -1.06 1.34 10.83
C ALA A 70 0.07 1.93 9.95
N LEU A 71 -0.12 1.91 8.64
CA LEU A 71 0.87 2.50 7.71
C LEU A 71 0.94 4.02 7.90
N ASP A 72 -0.20 4.68 8.05
CA ASP A 72 -0.24 6.12 8.24
C ASP A 72 0.42 6.54 9.56
N ASP A 73 0.16 5.81 10.64
CA ASP A 73 0.81 6.07 11.93
C ASP A 73 2.33 5.99 11.80
N TRP A 74 2.83 4.97 11.10
CA TRP A 74 4.26 4.84 10.90
C TRP A 74 4.83 5.99 10.05
N LEU A 75 4.14 6.35 8.98
CA LEU A 75 4.55 7.45 8.10
C LEU A 75 4.61 8.77 8.85
N ARG A 76 3.58 9.09 9.64
CA ARG A 76 3.53 10.32 10.42
C ARG A 76 4.62 10.38 11.48
N ALA A 77 5.04 9.24 12.00
CA ALA A 77 6.09 9.17 13.01
C ALA A 77 7.50 9.20 12.40
N ASN A 78 7.68 8.73 11.17
CA ASN A 78 9.01 8.48 10.61
C ASN A 78 9.37 9.29 9.36
N ALA A 79 8.40 9.69 8.56
CA ALA A 79 8.69 10.48 7.37
C ALA A 79 9.06 11.91 7.78
N PRO A 80 10.18 12.47 7.29
CA PRO A 80 10.57 13.83 7.66
C PRO A 80 9.67 14.88 7.02
N PRO A 81 9.68 16.12 7.53
CA PRO A 81 8.96 17.20 6.90
C PRO A 81 9.33 17.33 5.43
N SER A 82 8.37 17.72 4.59
CA SER A 82 8.47 17.83 3.14
C SER A 82 8.42 16.52 2.36
N ALA A 83 8.49 15.38 3.01
CA ALA A 83 8.36 14.09 2.33
C ALA A 83 7.03 13.98 1.59
N VAL A 84 7.08 13.38 0.42
CA VAL A 84 5.88 13.09 -0.37
C VAL A 84 5.53 11.62 -0.20
N VAL A 85 4.27 11.36 0.16
CA VAL A 85 3.73 10.00 0.26
C VAL A 85 2.70 9.84 -0.85
N SER A 86 2.87 8.82 -1.68
CA SER A 86 1.95 8.56 -2.79
C SER A 86 1.43 7.13 -2.76
N LEU A 87 0.37 6.90 -3.49
CA LEU A 87 -0.19 5.57 -3.73
C LEU A 87 -1.01 5.62 -5.01
N VAL A 88 -1.31 4.44 -5.55
CA VAL A 88 -2.26 4.30 -6.65
C VAL A 88 -3.55 3.72 -6.07
N ALA A 89 -4.65 4.44 -6.25
CA ALA A 89 -5.96 4.02 -5.74
C ALA A 89 -6.78 3.43 -6.88
N ASP A 90 -7.16 2.17 -6.74
CA ASP A 90 -8.01 1.49 -7.72
C ASP A 90 -9.48 1.61 -7.31
N GLY A 91 -10.33 1.91 -8.29
CA GLY A 91 -11.77 1.97 -8.07
C GLY A 91 -12.16 2.95 -6.96
N ASP A 92 -12.99 2.49 -6.04
CA ASP A 92 -13.51 3.31 -4.94
C ASP A 92 -12.56 3.42 -3.76
N ALA A 93 -11.40 2.78 -3.81
CA ALA A 93 -10.43 2.83 -2.70
C ALA A 93 -9.97 4.25 -2.39
N LYS A 94 -10.05 5.17 -3.34
CA LYS A 94 -9.69 6.57 -3.12
C LYS A 94 -10.48 7.22 -1.97
N HIS A 95 -11.70 6.77 -1.72
CA HIS A 95 -12.50 7.31 -0.62
C HIS A 95 -11.93 6.95 0.75
N LEU A 96 -11.36 5.76 0.88
CA LEU A 96 -10.66 5.36 2.09
C LEU A 96 -9.39 6.21 2.26
N TYR A 97 -8.59 6.32 1.22
CA TYR A 97 -7.31 7.02 1.31
C TYR A 97 -7.47 8.51 1.55
N ALA A 98 -8.53 9.12 1.02
CA ALA A 98 -8.82 10.52 1.27
C ALA A 98 -8.97 10.84 2.77
N LYS A 99 -9.42 9.88 3.57
CA LYS A 99 -9.57 10.04 5.01
C LYS A 99 -8.22 10.18 5.73
N TYR A 100 -7.13 9.79 5.08
CA TYR A 100 -5.77 9.89 5.62
C TYR A 100 -4.98 11.04 5.01
N GLY A 101 -5.63 11.93 4.27
CA GLY A 101 -5.01 13.12 3.72
C GLY A 101 -4.50 12.97 2.29
N PHE A 102 -4.73 11.84 1.63
CA PHE A 102 -4.38 11.67 0.22
C PHE A 102 -5.34 12.46 -0.66
N VAL A 103 -4.78 13.19 -1.61
CA VAL A 103 -5.53 14.05 -2.54
C VAL A 103 -5.22 13.62 -3.96
N GLU A 104 -6.23 13.50 -4.81
CA GLU A 104 -6.02 13.21 -6.22
C GLU A 104 -5.20 14.32 -6.86
N THR A 105 -4.22 13.94 -7.68
CA THR A 105 -3.34 14.92 -8.36
C THR A 105 -3.84 15.33 -9.73
N THR A 106 -4.85 14.63 -10.27
CA THR A 106 -5.46 15.03 -11.56
C THR A 106 -6.13 16.39 -11.43
N PRO A 107 -6.11 17.21 -12.48
CA PRO A 107 -5.52 17.00 -13.81
C PRO A 107 -4.04 17.37 -13.91
N HIS A 108 -3.40 17.83 -12.82
CA HIS A 108 -2.02 18.31 -12.87
C HIS A 108 -1.02 17.18 -13.14
N SER A 109 -1.31 15.97 -12.65
CA SER A 109 -0.51 14.80 -12.91
C SER A 109 -1.38 13.57 -12.96
N VAL A 110 -0.89 12.50 -13.61
CA VAL A 110 -1.57 11.22 -13.69
C VAL A 110 -0.55 10.12 -13.50
N ASN A 111 -1.01 8.97 -13.02
CA ASN A 111 -0.17 7.79 -12.93
C ASN A 111 0.19 7.30 -14.33
N MET A 112 1.46 6.98 -14.56
CA MET A 112 1.95 6.36 -15.78
C MET A 112 2.85 5.22 -15.40
N GLU A 113 2.69 4.08 -16.05
CA GLU A 113 3.48 2.89 -15.73
C GLU A 113 3.67 2.00 -16.96
N TYR A 114 4.70 1.20 -16.93
CA TYR A 114 4.85 0.07 -17.84
C TYR A 114 5.36 -1.12 -17.03
N GLN A 115 5.15 -2.31 -17.57
CA GLN A 115 5.61 -3.54 -16.93
C GLN A 115 6.81 -4.08 -17.71
N VAL A 116 7.86 -4.44 -16.98
CA VAL A 116 9.05 -5.04 -17.61
C VAL A 116 8.72 -6.48 -17.99
N GLU A 117 9.00 -6.85 -19.22
CA GLU A 117 8.74 -8.19 -19.76
C GLU A 117 9.99 -9.05 -19.82
#